data_bfbb6803982930f445e669e721562d11
#
_entry.id   bfbb6803982930f445e669e721562d11
#
_cell.length_a   1.000
_cell.length_b   1.000
_cell.length_c   1.000
_cell.angle_alpha   90.00
_cell.angle_beta   90.00
_cell.angle_gamma   90.00
#
_symmetry.space_group_name_H-M   'P 1'
#
loop_
_entity.id
_entity.type
_entity.pdbx_description
1 polymer ?
#
loop_
_entity_poly.entity_id
_entity_poly.type
_entity_poly.pdbx_seq_one_letter_code
_entity_poly.pdbx_strand_id
1 'polypeptide(L)'
;NARPTAVNLSWAINKILHEIKKIDVDNRKNFILNMAKKIRKEDIENCKKIGEYGSSFIEDIYNKKKSTVNILTHCNAGWLATVDWGTALSPIFISKRKKIPIHVWVDETRPRNQGFNLTAWELINENIKCSLIVDNLGGHLMQKGQVDVCITGTDRTSLNGDVCNKIGTYLKALAAYDNQIPFYVATPIS
;
A
#
# COMPACT_ATOMS: atom_id res chain seq x y z
N ASN A 1 0.44 10.74 20.17
CA ASN A 1 0.94 9.76 19.22
C ASN A 1 -0.23 9.22 18.35
N ALA A 2 -0.56 9.96 17.26
CA ALA A 2 -1.74 9.67 16.42
C ALA A 2 -1.58 8.38 15.59
N ARG A 3 -0.35 8.00 15.23
CA ARG A 3 -0.02 6.84 14.41
C ARG A 3 1.16 6.06 15.05
N PRO A 4 0.92 5.19 16.05
CA PRO A 4 2.01 4.56 16.80
C PRO A 4 2.72 3.41 16.05
N THR A 5 2.10 2.83 15.04
CA THR A 5 2.64 1.67 14.30
C THR A 5 3.44 2.07 13.07
N ALA A 6 2.87 2.88 12.18
CA ALA A 6 3.55 3.38 10.98
C ALA A 6 4.53 4.51 11.33
N VAL A 7 5.72 4.51 10.72
CA VAL A 7 6.81 5.41 11.08
C VAL A 7 6.81 6.76 10.37
N ASN A 8 6.11 6.90 9.25
CA ASN A 8 6.19 8.07 8.37
C ASN A 8 5.87 9.40 9.06
N LEU A 9 4.85 9.45 9.94
CA LEU A 9 4.50 10.68 10.63
C LEU A 9 5.62 11.14 11.57
N SER A 10 6.15 10.23 12.38
CA SER A 10 7.27 10.55 13.30
C SER A 10 8.55 10.88 12.53
N TRP A 11 8.81 10.18 11.42
CA TRP A 11 9.93 10.48 10.53
C TRP A 11 9.83 11.91 9.97
N ALA A 12 8.69 12.31 9.43
CA ALA A 12 8.50 13.66 8.87
C ALA A 12 8.67 14.76 9.92
N ILE A 13 8.10 14.55 11.11
CA ILE A 13 8.25 15.49 12.23
C ILE A 13 9.72 15.59 12.67
N ASN A 14 10.39 14.46 12.89
CA ASN A 14 11.78 14.43 13.32
C ASN A 14 12.73 15.06 12.30
N LYS A 15 12.50 14.82 11.00
CA LYS A 15 13.25 15.46 9.92
C LYS A 15 13.14 16.98 9.98
N ILE A 16 11.94 17.52 10.16
CA ILE A 16 11.73 18.97 10.29
C ILE A 16 12.38 19.50 11.59
N LEU A 17 12.19 18.80 12.71
CA LEU A 17 12.76 19.21 14.00
C LEU A 17 14.30 19.19 14.01
N HIS A 18 14.92 18.28 13.27
CA HIS A 18 16.37 18.25 13.13
C HIS A 18 16.89 19.46 12.33
N GLU A 19 16.29 19.72 11.20
CA GLU A 19 16.76 20.79 10.30
C GLU A 19 16.46 22.19 10.84
N ILE A 20 15.34 22.40 11.55
CA ILE A 20 14.95 23.73 12.07
C ILE A 20 15.93 24.28 13.10
N LYS A 21 16.70 23.40 13.76
CA LYS A 21 17.71 23.83 14.75
C LYS A 21 18.81 24.70 14.13
N LYS A 22 19.03 24.59 12.83
CA LYS A 22 20.03 25.30 12.04
C LYS A 22 19.51 26.64 11.48
N ILE A 23 18.22 26.96 11.72
CA ILE A 23 17.52 28.11 11.11
C ILE A 23 17.26 29.19 12.16
N ASP A 24 17.53 30.44 11.81
CA ASP A 24 17.23 31.62 12.63
C ASP A 24 15.74 31.68 12.96
N VAL A 25 15.42 32.16 14.16
CA VAL A 25 14.06 32.16 14.72
C VAL A 25 13.05 32.81 13.77
N ASP A 26 13.41 33.95 13.20
CA ASP A 26 12.55 34.73 12.31
C ASP A 26 12.19 33.99 11.01
N ASN A 27 13.06 33.09 10.57
CA ASN A 27 12.90 32.32 9.33
C ASN A 27 12.22 30.95 9.53
N ARG A 28 12.06 30.49 10.78
CA ARG A 28 11.57 29.13 11.08
C ARG A 28 10.19 28.85 10.54
N LYS A 29 9.25 29.79 10.62
CA LYS A 29 7.88 29.60 10.10
C LYS A 29 7.86 29.29 8.61
N ASN A 30 8.59 30.09 7.82
CA ASN A 30 8.69 29.89 6.38
C ASN A 30 9.41 28.59 6.03
N PHE A 31 10.48 28.27 6.77
CA PHE A 31 11.21 27.02 6.60
C PHE A 31 10.32 25.79 6.85
N ILE A 32 9.57 25.74 7.97
CA ILE A 32 8.65 24.63 8.28
C ILE A 32 7.62 24.44 7.17
N LEU A 33 7.00 25.53 6.72
CA LEU A 33 6.00 25.49 5.65
C LEU A 33 6.56 24.91 4.35
N ASN A 34 7.76 25.37 3.97
CA ASN A 34 8.41 24.89 2.75
C ASN A 34 8.83 23.42 2.86
N MET A 35 9.37 23.01 4.01
CA MET A 35 9.71 21.59 4.27
C MET A 35 8.47 20.69 4.25
N ALA A 36 7.37 21.11 4.85
CA ALA A 36 6.11 20.34 4.82
C ALA A 36 5.59 20.20 3.39
N LYS A 37 5.62 21.27 2.58
CA LYS A 37 5.26 21.22 1.17
C LYS A 37 6.17 20.27 0.37
N LYS A 38 7.48 20.30 0.65
CA LYS A 38 8.46 19.42 0.02
C LYS A 38 8.18 17.96 0.35
N ILE A 39 8.02 17.61 1.62
CA ILE A 39 7.70 16.25 2.08
C ILE A 39 6.39 15.77 1.42
N ARG A 40 5.35 16.61 1.40
CA ARG A 40 4.09 16.29 0.74
C ARG A 40 4.30 15.95 -0.75
N LYS A 41 5.08 16.75 -1.48
CA LYS A 41 5.36 16.52 -2.90
C LYS A 41 6.15 15.22 -3.12
N GLU A 42 7.18 14.98 -2.32
CA GLU A 42 7.99 13.76 -2.36
C GLU A 42 7.13 12.51 -2.10
N ASP A 43 6.21 12.56 -1.13
CA ASP A 43 5.29 11.46 -0.84
C ASP A 43 4.40 11.11 -2.04
N ILE A 44 3.77 12.12 -2.66
CA ILE A 44 2.93 11.93 -3.86
C ILE A 44 3.74 11.29 -5.00
N GLU A 45 4.94 11.81 -5.27
CA GLU A 45 5.81 11.32 -6.33
C GLU A 45 6.28 9.87 -6.07
N ASN A 46 6.63 9.55 -4.84
CA ASN A 46 7.05 8.21 -4.45
C ASN A 46 5.90 7.21 -4.56
N CYS A 47 4.72 7.55 -4.04
CA CYS A 47 3.52 6.70 -4.14
C CYS A 47 3.12 6.46 -5.60
N LYS A 48 3.21 7.48 -6.45
CA LYS A 48 2.97 7.35 -7.89
C LYS A 48 3.98 6.39 -8.54
N LYS A 49 5.28 6.52 -8.25
CA LYS A 49 6.32 5.63 -8.77
C LYS A 49 6.13 4.18 -8.33
N ILE A 50 5.77 3.95 -7.06
CA ILE A 50 5.40 2.61 -6.57
C ILE A 50 4.28 2.03 -7.45
N GLY A 51 3.29 2.84 -7.77
CA GLY A 51 2.19 2.44 -8.64
C GLY A 51 2.64 2.12 -10.06
N GLU A 52 3.49 2.95 -10.66
CA GLU A 52 4.03 2.76 -12.01
C GLU A 52 4.82 1.46 -12.11
N TYR A 53 5.76 1.23 -11.17
CA TYR A 53 6.55 -0.01 -11.13
C TYR A 53 5.68 -1.23 -10.79
N GLY A 54 4.82 -1.14 -9.78
CA GLY A 54 3.95 -2.25 -9.38
C GLY A 54 2.94 -2.63 -10.46
N SER A 55 2.45 -1.66 -11.23
CA SER A 55 1.52 -1.93 -12.34
C SER A 55 2.15 -2.72 -13.47
N SER A 56 3.47 -2.65 -13.67
CA SER A 56 4.14 -3.47 -14.68
C SER A 56 4.08 -4.97 -14.35
N PHE A 57 4.21 -5.34 -13.07
CA PHE A 57 4.04 -6.74 -12.66
C PHE A 57 2.60 -7.24 -12.89
N ILE A 58 1.59 -6.40 -12.63
CA ILE A 58 0.19 -6.73 -12.92
C ILE A 58 -0.02 -6.90 -14.43
N GLU A 59 0.58 -6.04 -15.23
CA GLU A 59 0.53 -6.09 -16.69
C GLU A 59 1.20 -7.36 -17.24
N ASP A 60 2.33 -7.76 -16.69
CA ASP A 60 3.03 -9.00 -17.04
C ASP A 60 2.17 -10.24 -16.74
N ILE A 61 1.49 -10.27 -15.60
CA ILE A 61 0.55 -11.34 -15.25
C ILE A 61 -0.61 -11.36 -16.26
N TYR A 62 -1.19 -10.20 -16.56
CA TYR A 62 -2.25 -10.08 -17.56
C TYR A 62 -1.80 -10.56 -18.94
N ASN A 63 -0.61 -10.18 -19.37
CA ASN A 63 -0.06 -10.57 -20.67
C ASN A 63 0.14 -12.08 -20.82
N LYS A 64 0.48 -12.76 -19.73
CA LYS A 64 0.62 -14.23 -19.68
C LYS A 64 -0.75 -14.92 -19.61
N LYS A 65 -1.64 -14.42 -18.75
CA LYS A 65 -2.92 -15.07 -18.44
C LYS A 65 -4.01 -14.76 -19.47
N LYS A 66 -3.99 -13.56 -20.07
CA LYS A 66 -5.01 -13.02 -21.02
C LYS A 66 -6.43 -12.98 -20.44
N SER A 67 -6.55 -12.92 -19.13
CA SER A 67 -7.84 -12.82 -18.42
C SER A 67 -7.69 -11.93 -17.21
N THR A 68 -8.79 -11.66 -16.47
CA THR A 68 -8.79 -10.81 -15.28
C THR A 68 -7.69 -11.20 -14.30
N VAL A 69 -6.88 -10.24 -13.86
CA VAL A 69 -5.86 -10.43 -12.82
C VAL A 69 -6.51 -10.26 -11.46
N ASN A 70 -6.44 -11.31 -10.65
CA ASN A 70 -7.00 -11.36 -9.30
C ASN A 70 -5.93 -11.01 -8.28
N ILE A 71 -6.11 -9.90 -7.59
CA ILE A 71 -5.16 -9.36 -6.62
C ILE A 71 -5.74 -9.54 -5.22
N LEU A 72 -4.96 -10.05 -4.27
CA LEU A 72 -5.34 -10.07 -2.87
C LEU A 72 -4.60 -8.97 -2.11
N THR A 73 -5.32 -8.22 -1.28
CA THR A 73 -4.73 -7.18 -0.43
C THR A 73 -5.25 -7.27 1.00
N HIS A 74 -4.46 -6.77 1.94
CA HIS A 74 -4.75 -6.82 3.38
C HIS A 74 -4.49 -5.46 4.02
N CYS A 75 -5.36 -5.04 4.94
CA CYS A 75 -5.35 -3.73 5.59
C CYS A 75 -5.72 -2.59 4.62
N ASN A 76 -5.23 -1.38 4.88
CA ASN A 76 -5.37 -0.25 3.97
C ASN A 76 -4.01 0.41 3.75
N ALA A 77 -3.65 0.52 2.49
CA ALA A 77 -2.48 1.23 2.01
C ALA A 77 -2.79 1.94 0.69
N GLY A 78 -3.97 2.53 0.62
CA GLY A 78 -4.44 3.41 -0.44
C GLY A 78 -4.20 4.88 -0.15
N TRP A 79 -4.85 5.76 -0.91
CA TRP A 79 -4.67 7.21 -0.78
C TRP A 79 -5.23 7.77 0.54
N LEU A 80 -6.11 7.05 1.26
CA LEU A 80 -6.51 7.40 2.63
C LEU A 80 -5.37 7.24 3.66
N ALA A 81 -4.35 6.43 3.35
CA ALA A 81 -3.20 6.19 4.23
C ALA A 81 -1.98 7.06 3.91
N THR A 82 -1.98 7.80 2.81
CA THR A 82 -0.88 8.63 2.31
C THR A 82 -1.38 10.03 1.96
N VAL A 83 -0.56 10.85 1.29
CA VAL A 83 -1.02 12.14 0.78
C VAL A 83 -1.88 11.96 -0.47
N ASP A 84 -1.47 11.01 -1.35
CA ASP A 84 -2.19 10.68 -2.58
C ASP A 84 -1.67 9.33 -3.12
N TRP A 85 -2.42 8.65 -4.00
CA TRP A 85 -2.13 7.38 -4.67
C TRP A 85 -2.13 6.15 -3.76
N GLY A 86 -1.71 6.24 -2.52
CA GLY A 86 -1.41 5.08 -1.68
C GLY A 86 -0.11 4.38 -2.06
N THR A 87 0.21 3.31 -1.35
CA THR A 87 1.32 2.43 -1.68
C THR A 87 0.84 1.15 -2.35
N ALA A 88 0.24 0.22 -1.61
CA ALA A 88 -0.23 -1.06 -2.16
C ALA A 88 -1.39 -0.92 -3.17
N LEU A 89 -2.27 0.08 -3.02
CA LEU A 89 -3.35 0.30 -3.96
C LEU A 89 -2.94 1.11 -5.20
N SER A 90 -1.82 1.84 -5.16
CA SER A 90 -1.34 2.62 -6.29
C SER A 90 -1.12 1.79 -7.57
N PRO A 91 -0.48 0.60 -7.54
CA PRO A 91 -0.39 -0.29 -8.70
C PRO A 91 -1.76 -0.70 -9.26
N ILE A 92 -2.73 -0.89 -8.39
CA ILE A 92 -4.11 -1.27 -8.75
C ILE A 92 -4.80 -0.10 -9.47
N PHE A 93 -4.69 1.12 -8.94
CA PHE A 93 -5.25 2.33 -9.56
C PHE A 93 -4.63 2.61 -10.94
N ILE A 94 -3.31 2.46 -11.07
CA ILE A 94 -2.63 2.65 -12.36
C ILE A 94 -3.01 1.56 -13.35
N SER A 95 -3.10 0.30 -12.93
CA SER A 95 -3.56 -0.81 -13.79
C SER A 95 -4.98 -0.58 -14.31
N LYS A 96 -5.87 -0.05 -13.45
CA LYS A 96 -7.20 0.37 -13.88
C LYS A 96 -7.16 1.46 -14.95
N ARG A 97 -6.31 2.48 -14.79
CA ARG A 97 -6.14 3.55 -15.78
C ARG A 97 -5.57 3.04 -17.10
N LYS A 98 -4.71 2.01 -17.05
CA LYS A 98 -4.23 1.26 -18.23
C LYS A 98 -5.28 0.32 -18.85
N LYS A 99 -6.50 0.28 -18.28
CA LYS A 99 -7.59 -0.59 -18.72
C LYS A 99 -7.28 -2.09 -18.63
N ILE A 100 -6.37 -2.49 -17.75
CA ILE A 100 -6.10 -3.90 -17.46
C ILE A 100 -7.30 -4.45 -16.66
N PRO A 101 -7.90 -5.57 -17.09
CA PRO A 101 -8.98 -6.20 -16.32
C PRO A 101 -8.44 -6.72 -14.99
N ILE A 102 -8.91 -6.15 -13.88
CA ILE A 102 -8.50 -6.52 -12.52
C ILE A 102 -9.72 -6.79 -11.64
N HIS A 103 -9.54 -7.67 -10.66
CA HIS A 103 -10.45 -7.89 -9.54
C HIS A 103 -9.62 -7.93 -8.25
N VAL A 104 -10.14 -7.33 -7.19
CA VAL A 104 -9.42 -7.24 -5.91
C VAL A 104 -10.16 -7.99 -4.82
N TRP A 105 -9.53 -9.00 -4.25
CA TRP A 105 -9.94 -9.63 -3.00
C TRP A 105 -9.45 -8.78 -1.84
N VAL A 106 -10.36 -8.28 -1.04
CA VAL A 106 -10.05 -7.37 0.07
C VAL A 106 -10.34 -8.11 1.38
N ASP A 107 -9.30 -8.43 2.15
CA ASP A 107 -9.47 -8.91 3.51
C ASP A 107 -10.19 -7.86 4.35
N GLU A 108 -11.18 -8.25 5.16
CA GLU A 108 -11.89 -7.30 6.06
C GLU A 108 -10.95 -6.64 7.06
N THR A 109 -9.88 -7.31 7.44
CA THR A 109 -8.77 -6.87 8.31
C THR A 109 -9.21 -6.64 9.75
N ARG A 110 -9.53 -7.72 10.45
CA ARG A 110 -9.80 -7.67 11.89
C ARG A 110 -8.55 -7.23 12.68
N PRO A 111 -8.68 -6.60 13.86
CA PRO A 111 -9.96 -6.23 14.51
C PRO A 111 -10.55 -4.88 14.06
N ARG A 112 -9.77 -3.99 13.39
CA ARG A 112 -10.20 -2.62 13.07
C ARG A 112 -10.92 -2.48 11.72
N ASN A 113 -11.01 -3.54 10.95
CA ASN A 113 -11.71 -3.58 9.66
C ASN A 113 -11.25 -2.52 8.65
N GLN A 114 -9.92 -2.29 8.54
CA GLN A 114 -9.39 -1.31 7.58
C GLN A 114 -9.65 -1.71 6.13
N GLY A 115 -9.65 -3.01 5.83
CA GLY A 115 -10.03 -3.50 4.51
C GLY A 115 -11.49 -3.18 4.20
N PHE A 116 -12.39 -3.51 5.12
CA PHE A 116 -13.82 -3.24 4.97
C PHE A 116 -14.12 -1.73 4.87
N ASN A 117 -13.64 -0.97 5.86
CA ASN A 117 -14.03 0.44 6.00
C ASN A 117 -13.30 1.39 5.05
N LEU A 118 -12.07 1.06 4.64
CA LEU A 118 -11.21 1.97 3.88
C LEU A 118 -10.89 1.42 2.49
N THR A 119 -10.26 0.25 2.39
CA THR A 119 -9.80 -0.30 1.10
C THR A 119 -10.94 -0.58 0.14
N ALA A 120 -12.00 -1.25 0.60
CA ALA A 120 -13.17 -1.51 -0.23
C ALA A 120 -13.84 -0.20 -0.67
N TRP A 121 -13.92 0.78 0.22
CA TRP A 121 -14.48 2.09 -0.09
C TRP A 121 -13.66 2.83 -1.15
N GLU A 122 -12.32 2.86 -1.05
CA GLU A 122 -11.46 3.46 -2.07
C GLU A 122 -11.63 2.78 -3.43
N LEU A 123 -11.63 1.45 -3.47
CA LEU A 123 -11.76 0.69 -4.72
C LEU A 123 -13.11 0.92 -5.40
N ILE A 124 -14.20 0.98 -4.63
CA ILE A 124 -15.55 1.28 -5.16
C ILE A 124 -15.59 2.69 -5.76
N ASN A 125 -15.01 3.69 -5.07
CA ASN A 125 -14.96 5.07 -5.59
C ASN A 125 -14.11 5.21 -6.86
N GLU A 126 -13.11 4.35 -7.03
CA GLU A 126 -12.29 4.27 -8.26
C GLU A 126 -12.90 3.34 -9.34
N ASN A 127 -14.14 2.87 -9.13
CA ASN A 127 -14.82 1.93 -10.03
C ASN A 127 -13.99 0.67 -10.34
N ILE A 128 -13.32 0.14 -9.33
CA ILE A 128 -12.55 -1.10 -9.40
C ILE A 128 -13.38 -2.24 -8.80
N LYS A 129 -13.51 -3.33 -9.55
CA LYS A 129 -14.21 -4.53 -9.07
C LYS A 129 -13.48 -5.12 -7.88
N CYS A 130 -14.17 -5.27 -6.76
CA CYS A 130 -13.61 -5.90 -5.57
C CYS A 130 -14.64 -6.78 -4.86
N SER A 131 -14.14 -7.73 -4.09
CA SER A 131 -14.93 -8.56 -3.20
C SER A 131 -14.33 -8.52 -1.80
N LEU A 132 -15.15 -8.18 -0.84
CA LEU A 132 -14.77 -8.22 0.57
C LEU A 132 -14.82 -9.67 1.06
N ILE A 133 -13.77 -10.10 1.76
CA ILE A 133 -13.65 -11.46 2.29
C ILE A 133 -13.24 -11.44 3.76
N VAL A 134 -13.55 -12.50 4.47
CA VAL A 134 -13.01 -12.73 5.82
C VAL A 134 -11.52 -13.02 5.76
N ASP A 135 -10.76 -12.60 6.77
CA ASP A 135 -9.29 -12.64 6.77
C ASP A 135 -8.68 -14.03 6.51
N ASN A 136 -9.35 -15.10 6.90
CA ASN A 136 -8.85 -16.47 6.72
C ASN A 136 -9.23 -17.11 5.37
N LEU A 137 -10.03 -16.45 4.53
CA LEU A 137 -10.44 -16.99 3.23
C LEU A 137 -9.33 -16.90 2.18
N GLY A 138 -8.40 -15.91 2.31
CA GLY A 138 -7.36 -15.65 1.31
C GLY A 138 -6.54 -16.91 0.94
N GLY A 139 -6.12 -17.71 1.94
CA GLY A 139 -5.39 -18.96 1.69
C GLY A 139 -6.20 -19.98 0.88
N HIS A 140 -7.50 -20.12 1.15
CA HIS A 140 -8.38 -20.99 0.37
C HIS A 140 -8.50 -20.54 -1.09
N LEU A 141 -8.65 -19.23 -1.32
CA LEU A 141 -8.69 -18.65 -2.68
C LEU A 141 -7.38 -18.92 -3.43
N MET A 142 -6.23 -18.84 -2.75
CA MET A 142 -4.93 -19.18 -3.32
C MET A 142 -4.86 -20.65 -3.75
N GLN A 143 -5.28 -21.58 -2.88
CA GLN A 143 -5.36 -23.02 -3.19
C GLN A 143 -6.28 -23.32 -4.38
N LYS A 144 -7.30 -22.51 -4.60
CA LYS A 144 -8.24 -22.66 -5.74
C LYS A 144 -7.77 -21.93 -7.00
N GLY A 145 -6.56 -21.35 -7.02
CA GLY A 145 -6.04 -20.61 -8.17
C GLY A 145 -6.83 -19.32 -8.48
N GLN A 146 -7.49 -18.76 -7.47
CA GLN A 146 -8.29 -17.54 -7.60
C GLN A 146 -7.55 -16.27 -7.19
N VAL A 147 -6.25 -16.37 -6.90
CA VAL A 147 -5.36 -15.24 -6.62
C VAL A 147 -4.14 -15.36 -7.50
N ASP A 148 -3.80 -14.31 -8.23
CA ASP A 148 -2.63 -14.27 -9.11
C ASP A 148 -1.45 -13.58 -8.44
N VAL A 149 -1.72 -12.65 -7.52
CA VAL A 149 -0.70 -11.86 -6.81
C VAL A 149 -1.26 -11.30 -5.51
N CYS A 150 -0.41 -11.23 -4.50
CA CYS A 150 -0.69 -10.51 -3.25
C CYS A 150 0.10 -9.20 -3.23
N ILE A 151 -0.57 -8.09 -2.85
CA ILE A 151 0.08 -6.78 -2.70
C ILE A 151 -0.37 -6.18 -1.38
N THR A 152 0.58 -5.87 -0.49
CA THR A 152 0.32 -5.22 0.81
C THR A 152 1.20 -4.00 1.00
N GLY A 153 0.82 -3.13 1.92
CA GLY A 153 1.72 -2.09 2.45
C GLY A 153 2.61 -2.63 3.57
N THR A 154 3.29 -1.72 4.26
CA THR A 154 4.08 -2.02 5.45
C THR A 154 3.95 -0.89 6.46
N ASP A 155 3.93 -1.23 7.74
CA ASP A 155 4.08 -0.26 8.83
C ASP A 155 5.55 0.06 9.09
N ARG A 156 6.43 -0.94 8.97
CA ARG A 156 7.88 -0.83 9.14
C ARG A 156 8.61 -1.85 8.29
N THR A 157 9.73 -1.44 7.73
CA THR A 157 10.66 -2.33 7.03
C THR A 157 12.04 -2.15 7.67
N SER A 158 12.69 -3.26 8.03
CA SER A 158 14.04 -3.26 8.59
C SER A 158 15.11 -3.12 7.49
N LEU A 159 16.35 -2.85 7.86
CA LEU A 159 17.46 -2.70 6.91
C LEU A 159 17.77 -3.99 6.12
N ASN A 160 17.46 -5.16 6.68
CA ASN A 160 17.63 -6.45 6.02
C ASN A 160 16.42 -6.86 5.16
N GLY A 161 15.38 -5.98 5.08
CA GLY A 161 14.20 -6.23 4.25
C GLY A 161 13.05 -6.94 4.94
N ASP A 162 13.14 -7.24 6.25
CA ASP A 162 12.01 -7.80 6.98
C ASP A 162 10.88 -6.79 7.12
N VAL A 163 9.66 -7.25 6.95
CA VAL A 163 8.45 -6.42 6.94
C VAL A 163 7.60 -6.69 8.16
N CYS A 164 7.26 -5.63 8.88
CA CYS A 164 6.23 -5.63 9.91
C CYS A 164 5.01 -4.87 9.41
N ASN A 165 3.86 -5.54 9.35
CA ASN A 165 2.62 -4.97 8.85
C ASN A 165 1.43 -5.42 9.72
N LYS A 166 0.22 -5.06 9.34
CA LYS A 166 -1.03 -5.44 9.98
C LYS A 166 -1.08 -6.94 10.28
N ILE A 167 -1.54 -7.31 11.47
CA ILE A 167 -1.77 -8.71 11.85
C ILE A 167 -2.61 -9.42 10.78
N GLY A 168 -2.21 -10.63 10.42
CA GLY A 168 -2.77 -11.40 9.30
C GLY A 168 -1.85 -11.41 8.06
N THR A 169 -0.96 -10.43 7.89
CA THR A 169 -0.04 -10.37 6.75
C THR A 169 0.89 -11.58 6.69
N TYR A 170 1.43 -12.03 7.83
CA TYR A 170 2.27 -13.22 7.91
C TYR A 170 1.56 -14.48 7.37
N LEU A 171 0.30 -14.70 7.78
CA LEU A 171 -0.50 -15.84 7.30
C LEU A 171 -0.75 -15.78 5.79
N LYS A 172 -0.94 -14.57 5.24
CA LYS A 172 -1.08 -14.38 3.79
C LYS A 172 0.22 -14.69 3.06
N ALA A 173 1.36 -14.24 3.62
CA ALA A 173 2.67 -14.51 3.04
C ALA A 173 2.99 -16.02 3.03
N LEU A 174 2.69 -16.73 4.13
CA LEU A 174 2.84 -18.20 4.20
C LEU A 174 1.96 -18.90 3.16
N ALA A 175 0.67 -18.52 3.08
CA ALA A 175 -0.25 -19.12 2.12
C ALA A 175 0.17 -18.82 0.67
N ALA A 176 0.66 -17.62 0.38
CA ALA A 176 1.17 -17.25 -0.94
C ALA A 176 2.43 -18.07 -1.29
N TYR A 177 3.37 -18.24 -0.34
CA TYR A 177 4.55 -19.06 -0.52
C TYR A 177 4.19 -20.53 -0.81
N ASP A 178 3.31 -21.11 -0.02
CA ASP A 178 2.84 -22.51 -0.17
C ASP A 178 2.17 -22.76 -1.54
N ASN A 179 1.47 -21.75 -2.07
CA ASN A 179 0.79 -21.82 -3.35
C ASN A 179 1.56 -21.17 -4.52
N GLN A 180 2.85 -20.79 -4.33
CA GLN A 180 3.72 -20.19 -5.33
C GLN A 180 3.16 -18.91 -5.97
N ILE A 181 2.43 -18.12 -5.17
CA ILE A 181 1.84 -16.86 -5.59
C ILE A 181 2.81 -15.72 -5.23
N PRO A 182 3.13 -14.82 -6.19
CA PRO A 182 3.95 -13.64 -5.91
C PRO A 182 3.34 -12.79 -4.79
N PHE A 183 4.17 -12.39 -3.83
CA PHE A 183 3.79 -11.54 -2.72
C PHE A 183 4.68 -10.29 -2.71
N TYR A 184 4.09 -9.14 -2.98
CA TYR A 184 4.78 -7.85 -3.01
C TYR A 184 4.40 -6.98 -1.84
N VAL A 185 5.40 -6.28 -1.30
CA VAL A 185 5.21 -5.25 -0.28
C VAL A 185 5.56 -3.90 -0.88
N ALA A 186 4.58 -3.02 -0.94
CA ALA A 186 4.74 -1.67 -1.46
C ALA A 186 5.17 -0.72 -0.32
N THR A 187 6.41 -0.21 -0.40
CA THR A 187 6.97 0.66 0.63
C THR A 187 7.69 1.86 0.02
N PRO A 188 7.52 3.08 0.55
CA PRO A 188 8.39 4.21 0.24
C PRO A 188 9.73 4.06 0.97
N ILE A 189 10.69 4.91 0.63
CA ILE A 189 12.02 4.97 1.30
C ILE A 189 11.96 5.72 2.64
N SER A 190 10.88 6.44 2.91
CA SER A 190 10.72 7.25 4.13
C SER A 190 10.25 6.43 5.31
#